data_afcf7b50cd41da3be550929045dee142
#
_entry.id   afcf7b50cd41da3be550929045dee142
#
_cell.length_a   1.000
_cell.length_b   1.000
_cell.length_c   1.000
_cell.angle_alpha   90.00
_cell.angle_beta   90.00
_cell.angle_gamma   90.00
#
_symmetry.space_group_name_H-M   'P 1'
#
loop_
_entity.id
_entity.type
_entity.pdbx_description
1 polymer ?
#
loop_
_entity_poly.entity_id
_entity_poly.type
_entity_poly.pdbx_seq_one_letter_code
_entity_poly.pdbx_strand_id
1 'polypeptide(L)' 'MNQCFIVIDCAGRYQARFSSYDGAERWIKQEGLDGAIIVKDKWR' A
#
# COMPACT_ATOMS: atom_id res chain seq x y z
N MET A 1 -7.69 6.65 16.34
CA MET A 1 -6.90 5.76 15.88
C MET A 1 -6.99 5.47 14.46
N ASN A 2 -6.19 6.09 13.67
CA ASN A 2 -6.21 5.93 12.26
C ASN A 2 -5.12 4.98 11.84
N GLN A 3 -5.45 4.15 10.89
CA GLN A 3 -4.49 3.26 10.30
C GLN A 3 -4.26 3.66 8.88
N CYS A 4 -3.07 3.43 8.40
CA CYS A 4 -2.78 3.63 7.00
C CYS A 4 -2.15 2.38 6.44
N PHE A 5 -2.26 2.23 5.13
CA PHE A 5 -1.76 1.07 4.43
C PHE A 5 -0.74 1.55 3.40
N ILE A 6 0.46 1.06 3.54
CA ILE A 6 1.57 1.51 2.72
C ILE A 6 1.87 0.44 1.68
N VAL A 7 1.97 0.87 0.43
CA VAL A 7 2.31 -0.04 -0.66
C VAL A 7 3.80 0.02 -0.88
N ILE A 8 4.43 -1.15 -0.83
CA ILE A 8 5.87 -1.28 -1.05
C ILE A 8 6.06 -2.23 -2.21
N ASP A 9 6.86 -1.84 -3.18
CA ASP A 9 7.06 -2.67 -4.36
C ASP A 9 8.00 -3.83 -4.06
N CYS A 10 8.23 -4.68 -5.04
CA CYS A 10 9.04 -5.88 -4.84
C CYS A 10 10.50 -5.56 -4.58
N ALA A 11 10.91 -4.34 -4.86
CA ALA A 11 12.27 -3.91 -4.56
C ALA A 11 12.40 -3.33 -3.16
N GLY A 12 11.29 -3.27 -2.42
CA GLY A 12 11.30 -2.74 -1.07
C GLY A 12 11.18 -1.25 -1.00
N ARG A 13 10.69 -0.62 -2.06
CA ARG A 13 10.59 0.84 -2.09
C ARG A 13 9.17 1.29 -1.81
N TYR A 14 9.06 2.37 -1.07
CA TYR A 14 7.78 2.98 -0.80
C TYR A 14 7.16 3.50 -2.10
N GLN A 15 5.90 3.18 -2.32
CA GLN A 15 5.18 3.61 -3.51
C GLN A 15 4.05 4.57 -3.19
N ALA A 16 3.17 4.18 -2.27
CA ALA A 16 2.01 4.98 -2.00
C ALA A 16 1.45 4.64 -0.64
N ARG A 17 0.56 5.50 -0.15
CA ARG A 17 -0.07 5.31 1.15
C ARG A 17 -1.56 5.56 0.99
N PHE A 18 -2.35 4.69 1.63
CA PHE A 18 -3.80 4.75 1.53
C PHE A 18 -4.43 4.62 2.90
N SER A 19 -5.65 5.10 3.02
CA SER A 19 -6.37 5.01 4.27
C SER A 19 -7.16 3.72 4.38
N SER A 20 -7.24 2.93 3.32
CA SER A 20 -7.94 1.66 3.37
C SER A 20 -7.18 0.60 2.59
N TYR A 21 -7.34 -0.64 3.02
CA TYR A 21 -6.69 -1.76 2.37
C TYR A 21 -7.22 -1.94 0.94
N ASP A 22 -8.54 -1.79 0.79
CA ASP A 22 -9.15 -1.93 -0.52
C ASP A 22 -8.59 -0.94 -1.52
N GLY A 23 -8.40 0.29 -1.09
CA GLY A 23 -7.84 1.31 -1.95
C GLY A 23 -6.43 0.98 -2.39
N ALA A 24 -5.64 0.49 -1.45
CA ALA A 24 -4.26 0.10 -1.75
C ALA A 24 -4.23 -1.06 -2.75
N GLU A 25 -5.10 -2.04 -2.53
CA GLU A 25 -5.13 -3.21 -3.37
C GLU A 25 -5.55 -2.87 -4.80
N ARG A 26 -6.57 -2.03 -4.92
CA ARG A 26 -7.01 -1.58 -6.23
C ARG A 26 -5.92 -0.84 -6.97
N TRP A 27 -5.21 0.00 -6.23
CA TRP A 27 -4.16 0.79 -6.83
C TRP A 27 -3.05 -0.10 -7.38
N ILE A 28 -2.70 -1.14 -6.62
CA ILE A 28 -1.67 -2.08 -7.06
C ILE A 28 -2.08 -2.75 -8.36
N LYS A 29 -3.34 -3.16 -8.45
CA LYS A 29 -3.84 -3.80 -9.65
C LYS A 29 -3.86 -2.84 -10.82
N GLN A 30 -4.26 -1.62 -10.56
CA GLN A 30 -4.37 -0.62 -11.61
C GLN A 30 -2.99 -0.26 -12.16
N GLU A 31 -2.00 -0.19 -11.29
CA GLU A 31 -0.65 0.16 -11.70
C GLU A 31 0.14 -1.04 -12.21
N GLY A 32 -0.38 -2.23 -12.03
CA GLY A 32 0.30 -3.42 -12.49
C GLY A 32 1.56 -3.74 -11.70
N LEU A 33 1.55 -3.46 -10.40
CA LEU A 33 2.72 -3.67 -9.58
C LEU A 33 2.72 -5.10 -9.02
N ASP A 34 3.25 -6.01 -9.81
CA ASP A 34 3.36 -7.38 -9.36
C ASP A 34 4.39 -7.49 -8.26
N GLY A 35 4.05 -8.24 -7.24
CA GLY A 35 4.97 -8.45 -6.13
C GLY A 35 4.95 -7.36 -5.09
N ALA A 36 4.11 -6.35 -5.26
CA ALA A 36 3.97 -5.31 -4.26
C ALA A 36 3.25 -5.86 -3.04
N ILE A 37 3.56 -5.33 -1.88
CA ILE A 37 2.93 -5.74 -0.63
C ILE A 37 2.30 -4.54 0.02
N ILE A 38 1.33 -4.81 0.89
CA ILE A 38 0.65 -3.78 1.66
C ILE A 38 1.02 -3.96 3.12
N VAL A 39 1.56 -2.92 3.72
CA VAL A 39 1.99 -2.95 5.11
C VAL A 39 1.06 -2.04 5.90
N LYS A 40 0.50 -2.57 6.97
CA LYS A 40 -0.35 -1.78 7.84
C LYS A 40 0.52 -0.99 8.80
N ASP A 41 0.24 0.29 8.92
CA ASP A 41 0.98 1.16 9.79
C ASP A 41 0.00 2.00 10.59
N LYS A 42 0.48 2.66 11.58
CA LYS A 42 -0.33 3.52 12.39
C LYS A 42 -0.10 4.95 12.01
N TRP A 43 -1.21 5.68 12.02
CA TRP A 43 -1.14 7.09 11.72
C TRP A 43 -0.95 7.83 13.02
N ARG A 44 -0.14 8.80 13.03
CA ARG A 44 0.09 9.55 14.27
C ARG A 44 -0.71 10.79 14.34
#